data_906f4c07f9674287685b201ced204e96
#
_entry.id   906f4c07f9674287685b201ced204e96
#
_cell.length_a   1.000
_cell.length_b   1.000
_cell.length_c   1.000
_cell.angle_alpha   90.00
_cell.angle_beta   90.00
_cell.angle_gamma   90.00
#
_symmetry.space_group_name_H-M   'P 1'
#
loop_
_entity.id
_entity.type
_entity.pdbx_description
1 polymer ?
#
loop_
_entity_poly.entity_id
_entity_poly.type
_entity_poly.pdbx_seq_one_letter_code
_entity_poly.pdbx_strand_id
1 'polypeptide(L)'
;MLNSMTTSFVARLKANDEAAWFELWETFGPVIRAQLSKWGKGRIGVETVRDLSQETLAALSDSIDRYDPARGARFSTWLLAIAKHVLGDEIDRRNAQKRGSGKKSGSFDEAWMASSNDSPVDTAYEAAVFRAKVEAAIRVVEKESDFTDFSIYRMRVLDGKSGKDVAAALGMSEPTVSRRLAKVRELLRRRLVETIHTYSFTPDELAEPERNGINLNPTNADDALFDESIAEIYHRQLELRLRERATAG
;
A
#
# COMPACT_ATOMS: atom_id res chain seq x y z
N MET A 1 3.68 8.12 21.64
CA MET A 1 5.02 7.66 21.24
C MET A 1 4.91 6.90 19.95
N LEU A 2 5.74 7.23 18.97
CA LEU A 2 5.81 6.47 17.72
C LEU A 2 6.33 5.06 18.02
N ASN A 3 5.81 4.10 17.26
CA ASN A 3 6.24 2.72 17.30
C ASN A 3 7.70 2.61 16.82
N SER A 4 8.51 1.77 17.45
CA SER A 4 9.91 1.54 17.10
C SER A 4 10.10 1.09 15.63
N MET A 5 9.17 0.32 15.08
CA MET A 5 9.22 -0.14 13.68
C MET A 5 9.07 1.02 12.68
N THR A 6 8.12 1.91 12.91
CA THR A 6 7.92 3.12 12.11
C THR A 6 9.15 4.02 12.13
N THR A 7 9.71 4.25 13.32
CA THR A 7 10.90 5.07 13.50
C THR A 7 12.09 4.46 12.76
N SER A 8 12.26 3.14 12.85
CA SER A 8 13.31 2.40 12.14
C SER A 8 13.16 2.48 10.63
N PHE A 9 11.93 2.34 10.12
CA PHE A 9 11.67 2.45 8.67
C PHE A 9 12.00 3.84 8.12
N VAL A 10 11.55 4.90 8.79
CA VAL A 10 11.89 6.28 8.40
C VAL A 10 13.39 6.53 8.49
N ALA A 11 14.08 6.02 9.52
CA ALA A 11 15.53 6.15 9.63
C ALA A 11 16.25 5.45 8.46
N ARG A 12 15.77 4.28 8.02
CA ARG A 12 16.30 3.59 6.84
C ARG A 12 16.11 4.41 5.56
N LEU A 13 14.93 5.01 5.36
CA LEU A 13 14.67 5.90 4.21
C LEU A 13 15.63 7.11 4.22
N LYS A 14 15.81 7.76 5.37
CA LYS A 14 16.76 8.89 5.55
C LYS A 14 18.21 8.49 5.33
N ALA A 15 18.57 7.25 5.63
CA ALA A 15 19.89 6.69 5.36
C ALA A 15 20.09 6.23 3.90
N ASN A 16 19.11 6.49 3.00
CA ASN A 16 19.11 6.03 1.60
C ASN A 16 19.24 4.50 1.45
N ASP A 17 18.67 3.72 2.37
CA ASP A 17 18.61 2.26 2.26
C ASP A 17 17.75 1.87 1.04
N GLU A 18 18.40 1.34 -0.01
CA GLU A 18 17.74 0.95 -1.27
C GLU A 18 16.63 -0.07 -1.05
N ALA A 19 16.80 -0.99 -0.11
CA ALA A 19 15.77 -1.99 0.21
C ALA A 19 14.54 -1.34 0.84
N ALA A 20 14.70 -0.31 1.70
CA ALA A 20 13.58 0.43 2.28
C ALA A 20 12.84 1.26 1.22
N TRP A 21 13.57 1.88 0.29
CA TRP A 21 12.99 2.61 -0.84
C TRP A 21 12.23 1.69 -1.80
N PHE A 22 12.79 0.52 -2.09
CA PHE A 22 12.12 -0.49 -2.90
C PHE A 22 10.85 -1.01 -2.23
N GLU A 23 10.91 -1.30 -0.93
CA GLU A 23 9.76 -1.75 -0.12
C GLU A 23 8.63 -0.70 -0.11
N LEU A 24 8.98 0.58 0.06
CA LEU A 24 8.04 1.69 -0.01
C LEU A 24 7.37 1.77 -1.39
N TRP A 25 8.17 1.69 -2.45
CA TRP A 25 7.67 1.75 -3.82
C TRP A 25 6.78 0.56 -4.18
N GLU A 26 7.19 -0.65 -3.81
CA GLU A 26 6.37 -1.86 -3.98
C GLU A 26 5.00 -1.74 -3.29
N THR A 27 4.98 -1.08 -2.14
CA THR A 27 3.76 -0.94 -1.33
C THR A 27 2.88 0.20 -1.84
N PHE A 28 3.42 1.39 -2.02
CA PHE A 28 2.63 2.60 -2.29
C PHE A 28 2.65 3.07 -3.75
N GLY A 29 3.58 2.61 -4.57
CA GLY A 29 3.65 3.00 -5.98
C GLY A 29 2.36 2.75 -6.77
N PRO A 30 1.68 1.59 -6.64
CA PRO A 30 0.38 1.36 -7.26
C PRO A 30 -0.70 2.36 -6.80
N VAL A 31 -0.72 2.70 -5.51
CA VAL A 31 -1.69 3.65 -4.94
C VAL A 31 -1.44 5.06 -5.49
N ILE A 32 -0.16 5.47 -5.58
CA ILE A 32 0.24 6.76 -6.16
C ILE A 32 -0.19 6.83 -7.63
N ARG A 33 0.10 5.82 -8.43
CA ARG A 33 -0.29 5.77 -9.85
C ARG A 33 -1.80 5.86 -10.04
N ALA A 34 -2.57 5.11 -9.26
CA ALA A 34 -4.02 5.15 -9.31
C ALA A 34 -4.56 6.56 -9.00
N GLN A 35 -3.97 7.22 -8.00
CA GLN A 35 -4.39 8.56 -7.60
C GLN A 35 -3.99 9.62 -8.63
N LEU A 36 -2.78 9.58 -9.19
CA LEU A 36 -2.33 10.44 -10.28
C LEU A 36 -3.22 10.26 -11.52
N SER A 37 -3.56 9.02 -11.86
CA SER A 37 -4.48 8.71 -12.97
C SER A 37 -5.88 9.31 -12.73
N LYS A 38 -6.42 9.18 -11.50
CA LYS A 38 -7.72 9.76 -11.12
C LYS A 38 -7.74 11.28 -11.28
N TRP A 39 -6.72 11.98 -10.75
CA TRP A 39 -6.63 13.44 -10.82
C TRP A 39 -6.27 13.98 -12.19
N GLY A 40 -5.45 13.23 -12.94
CA GLY A 40 -5.00 13.60 -14.28
C GLY A 40 -5.97 13.23 -15.40
N LYS A 41 -7.11 12.59 -15.08
CA LYS A 41 -8.08 12.11 -16.06
C LYS A 41 -8.43 13.18 -17.11
N GLY A 42 -8.22 12.84 -18.37
CA GLY A 42 -8.47 13.73 -19.52
C GLY A 42 -7.41 14.84 -19.73
N ARG A 43 -6.35 14.90 -18.89
CA ARG A 43 -5.27 15.91 -18.98
C ARG A 43 -3.92 15.29 -19.29
N ILE A 44 -3.67 14.08 -18.77
CA ILE A 44 -2.41 13.34 -18.92
C ILE A 44 -2.70 11.90 -19.34
N GLY A 45 -1.76 11.30 -20.09
CA GLY A 45 -1.81 9.90 -20.50
C GLY A 45 -1.10 8.97 -19.52
N VAL A 46 -1.20 7.67 -19.77
CA VAL A 46 -0.64 6.60 -18.91
C VAL A 46 0.88 6.73 -18.75
N GLU A 47 1.61 7.05 -19.81
CA GLU A 47 3.06 7.25 -19.75
C GLU A 47 3.42 8.39 -18.81
N THR A 48 2.72 9.52 -18.91
CA THR A 48 2.91 10.65 -18.00
C THR A 48 2.61 10.28 -16.54
N VAL A 49 1.58 9.46 -16.27
CA VAL A 49 1.30 8.97 -14.92
C VAL A 49 2.47 8.14 -14.38
N ARG A 50 3.11 7.32 -15.22
CA ARG A 50 4.30 6.55 -14.85
C ARG A 50 5.47 7.46 -14.49
N ASP A 51 5.76 8.45 -15.34
CA ASP A 51 6.84 9.42 -15.13
C ASP A 51 6.60 10.21 -13.83
N LEU A 52 5.40 10.79 -13.65
CA LEU A 52 5.04 11.53 -12.44
C LEU A 52 5.09 10.68 -11.17
N SER A 53 4.82 9.38 -11.28
CA SER A 53 4.96 8.48 -10.13
C SER A 53 6.42 8.29 -9.72
N GLN A 54 7.36 8.28 -10.66
CA GLN A 54 8.79 8.26 -10.39
C GLN A 54 9.29 9.62 -9.86
N GLU A 55 8.83 10.73 -10.44
CA GLU A 55 9.10 12.07 -9.93
C GLU A 55 8.58 12.25 -8.49
N THR A 56 7.43 11.69 -8.16
CA THR A 56 6.89 11.67 -6.79
C THR A 56 7.86 10.97 -5.84
N LEU A 57 8.43 9.83 -6.24
CA LEU A 57 9.41 9.11 -5.43
C LEU A 57 10.71 9.89 -5.25
N ALA A 58 11.18 10.55 -6.30
CA ALA A 58 12.36 11.41 -6.23
C ALA A 58 12.12 12.61 -5.30
N ALA A 59 10.99 13.32 -5.46
CA ALA A 59 10.62 14.43 -4.59
C ALA A 59 10.43 14.00 -3.12
N LEU A 60 9.93 12.77 -2.91
CA LEU A 60 9.85 12.18 -1.58
C LEU A 60 11.25 11.97 -0.99
N SER A 61 12.20 11.44 -1.77
CA SER A 61 13.59 11.23 -1.35
C SER A 61 14.27 12.55 -0.97
N ASP A 62 14.08 13.59 -1.78
CA ASP A 62 14.66 14.92 -1.52
C ASP A 62 14.06 15.62 -0.28
N SER A 63 12.86 15.21 0.13
CA SER A 63 12.13 15.84 1.25
C SER A 63 12.04 14.97 2.51
N ILE A 64 12.53 13.72 2.48
CA ILE A 64 12.36 12.78 3.59
C ILE A 64 12.99 13.26 4.91
N ASP A 65 14.09 14.02 4.84
CA ASP A 65 14.73 14.58 6.02
C ASP A 65 13.84 15.57 6.78
N ARG A 66 12.93 16.25 6.08
CA ARG A 66 11.95 17.19 6.66
C ARG A 66 10.73 16.47 7.25
N TYR A 67 10.55 15.19 6.93
CA TYR A 67 9.43 14.45 7.48
C TYR A 67 9.65 14.17 8.96
N ASP A 68 8.73 14.68 9.78
CA ASP A 68 8.70 14.48 11.22
C ASP A 68 7.41 13.76 11.63
N PRO A 69 7.49 12.45 11.88
CA PRO A 69 6.32 11.67 12.30
C PRO A 69 5.72 12.15 13.63
N ALA A 70 6.50 12.85 14.48
CA ALA A 70 6.00 13.37 15.76
C ALA A 70 4.96 14.48 15.60
N ARG A 71 4.88 15.11 14.43
CA ARG A 71 3.85 16.14 14.12
C ARG A 71 2.45 15.55 13.87
N GLY A 72 2.28 14.22 13.96
CA GLY A 72 0.98 13.55 13.88
C GLY A 72 0.37 13.45 12.47
N ALA A 73 1.11 13.85 11.44
CA ALA A 73 0.65 13.69 10.06
C ALA A 73 0.85 12.23 9.61
N ARG A 74 -0.17 11.67 8.95
CA ARG A 74 -0.07 10.37 8.29
C ARG A 74 0.96 10.43 7.17
N PHE A 75 1.81 9.42 7.06
CA PHE A 75 2.77 9.31 5.96
C PHE A 75 2.05 9.26 4.60
N SER A 76 0.94 8.54 4.53
CA SER A 76 0.10 8.46 3.34
C SER A 76 -0.41 9.84 2.89
N THR A 77 -0.80 10.70 3.82
CA THR A 77 -1.24 12.08 3.53
C THR A 77 -0.09 12.93 3.00
N TRP A 78 1.11 12.81 3.58
CA TRP A 78 2.28 13.52 3.10
C TRP A 78 2.71 13.06 1.71
N LEU A 79 2.71 11.76 1.46
CA LEU A 79 2.97 11.16 0.15
C LEU A 79 1.96 11.63 -0.91
N LEU A 80 0.68 11.70 -0.55
CA LEU A 80 -0.39 12.22 -1.40
C LEU A 80 -0.17 13.68 -1.76
N ALA A 81 0.28 14.46 -0.79
CA ALA A 81 0.61 15.87 -0.95
C ALA A 81 1.72 16.07 -1.97
N ILE A 82 2.81 15.30 -1.90
CA ILE A 82 3.90 15.32 -2.87
C ILE A 82 3.40 14.96 -4.27
N ALA A 83 2.63 13.88 -4.40
CA ALA A 83 2.09 13.44 -5.68
C ALA A 83 1.18 14.52 -6.33
N LYS A 84 0.37 15.21 -5.53
CA LYS A 84 -0.48 16.30 -6.00
C LYS A 84 0.32 17.52 -6.47
N HIS A 85 1.43 17.83 -5.77
CA HIS A 85 2.33 18.91 -6.17
C HIS A 85 3.00 18.60 -7.52
N VAL A 86 3.60 17.42 -7.65
CA VAL A 86 4.24 16.96 -8.89
C VAL A 86 3.27 16.99 -10.08
N LEU A 87 2.03 16.56 -9.88
CA LEU A 87 0.99 16.65 -10.91
C LEU A 87 0.63 18.10 -11.24
N GLY A 88 0.54 18.98 -10.25
CA GLY A 88 0.27 20.40 -10.44
C GLY A 88 1.32 21.06 -11.33
N ASP A 89 2.58 20.83 -11.03
CA ASP A 89 3.72 21.35 -11.79
C ASP A 89 3.69 20.88 -13.25
N GLU A 90 3.36 19.63 -13.50
CA GLU A 90 3.24 19.10 -14.87
C GLU A 90 2.07 19.75 -15.63
N ILE A 91 0.92 19.92 -14.97
CA ILE A 91 -0.23 20.60 -15.60
C ILE A 91 0.13 22.05 -15.93
N ASP A 92 0.80 22.76 -15.02
CA ASP A 92 1.21 24.15 -15.23
C ASP A 92 2.27 24.26 -16.33
N ARG A 93 3.21 23.33 -16.41
CA ARG A 93 4.19 23.22 -17.48
C ARG A 93 3.51 23.06 -18.85
N ARG A 94 2.55 22.16 -18.97
CA ARG A 94 1.78 21.96 -20.21
C ARG A 94 0.97 23.19 -20.60
N ASN A 95 0.35 23.84 -19.62
CA ASN A 95 -0.41 25.06 -19.85
C ASN A 95 0.48 26.24 -20.28
N ALA A 96 1.70 26.35 -19.70
CA ALA A 96 2.67 27.36 -20.08
C ALA A 96 3.18 27.14 -21.52
N GLN A 97 3.48 25.89 -21.90
CA GLN A 97 3.87 25.55 -23.28
C GLN A 97 2.79 25.91 -24.30
N LYS A 98 1.51 25.63 -23.99
CA LYS A 98 0.38 26.01 -24.86
C LYS A 98 0.22 27.52 -25.01
N ARG A 99 0.62 28.32 -24.01
CA ARG A 99 0.52 29.79 -24.02
C ARG A 99 1.78 30.52 -24.48
N GLY A 100 2.86 29.78 -24.79
CA GLY A 100 4.14 30.34 -25.24
C GLY A 100 4.92 31.09 -24.15
N SER A 101 4.55 31.01 -22.90
CA SER A 101 5.22 31.68 -21.78
C SER A 101 5.84 30.66 -20.82
N GLY A 102 7.17 30.54 -20.83
CA GLY A 102 7.93 29.66 -19.93
C GLY A 102 8.02 30.21 -18.51
N LYS A 103 6.92 30.18 -17.73
CA LYS A 103 7.00 30.41 -16.28
C LYS A 103 7.58 29.15 -15.60
N LYS A 104 8.60 29.34 -14.77
CA LYS A 104 9.16 28.28 -13.92
C LYS A 104 8.12 27.83 -12.89
N SER A 105 8.04 26.51 -12.69
CA SER A 105 7.30 25.87 -11.60
C SER A 105 7.76 26.39 -10.22
N GLY A 106 6.84 26.56 -9.30
CA GLY A 106 7.13 26.97 -7.93
C GLY A 106 7.84 25.88 -7.13
N SER A 107 8.72 26.26 -6.20
CA SER A 107 9.34 25.31 -5.28
C SER A 107 8.31 24.73 -4.30
N PHE A 108 8.52 23.47 -3.92
CA PHE A 108 7.75 22.80 -2.87
C PHE A 108 7.91 23.56 -1.54
N ASP A 109 6.83 24.20 -1.08
CA ASP A 109 6.84 25.09 0.10
C ASP A 109 6.25 24.39 1.33
N GLU A 110 6.85 24.64 2.52
CA GLU A 110 6.36 24.12 3.81
C GLU A 110 4.92 24.57 4.14
N ALA A 111 4.51 25.77 3.69
CA ALA A 111 3.15 26.26 3.86
C ALA A 111 2.10 25.35 3.21
N TRP A 112 2.47 24.67 2.13
CA TRP A 112 1.61 23.75 1.42
C TRP A 112 1.45 22.40 2.17
N MET A 113 2.49 21.93 2.87
CA MET A 113 2.41 20.76 3.76
C MET A 113 1.47 21.00 4.95
N ALA A 114 1.46 22.20 5.50
CA ALA A 114 0.55 22.58 6.59
C ALA A 114 -0.92 22.60 6.14
N SER A 115 -1.20 23.06 4.90
CA SER A 115 -2.57 23.11 4.37
C SER A 115 -3.13 21.74 3.98
N SER A 116 -2.27 20.73 3.77
CA SER A 116 -2.74 19.37 3.43
C SER A 116 -3.35 18.62 4.62
N ASN A 117 -3.08 19.05 5.86
CA ASN A 117 -3.71 18.52 7.07
C ASN A 117 -5.19 18.92 7.20
N ASP A 118 -5.63 19.99 6.54
CA ASP A 118 -7.02 20.49 6.57
C ASP A 118 -7.87 19.95 5.38
N SER A 119 -7.28 19.22 4.45
CA SER A 119 -8.05 18.62 3.35
C SER A 119 -8.90 17.45 3.87
N PRO A 120 -10.19 17.37 3.47
CA PRO A 120 -11.02 16.22 3.81
C PRO A 120 -10.30 14.92 3.43
N VAL A 121 -10.23 13.99 4.38
CA VAL A 121 -9.63 12.67 4.16
C VAL A 121 -10.34 12.02 2.98
N ASP A 122 -9.61 11.75 1.88
CA ASP A 122 -10.14 10.94 0.77
C ASP A 122 -10.24 9.49 1.27
N THR A 123 -11.42 9.12 1.75
CA THR A 123 -11.69 7.78 2.32
C THR A 123 -11.36 6.66 1.35
N ALA A 124 -11.50 6.90 0.04
CA ALA A 124 -11.14 5.94 -0.99
C ALA A 124 -9.62 5.76 -1.09
N TYR A 125 -8.87 6.84 -0.92
CA TYR A 125 -7.41 6.79 -0.88
C TYR A 125 -6.90 6.06 0.37
N GLU A 126 -7.40 6.41 1.56
CA GLU A 126 -7.02 5.73 2.80
C GLU A 126 -7.35 4.23 2.75
N ALA A 127 -8.50 3.86 2.22
CA ALA A 127 -8.83 2.46 2.00
C ALA A 127 -7.87 1.78 0.99
N ALA A 128 -7.38 2.49 -0.02
CA ALA A 128 -6.38 1.96 -0.96
C ALA A 128 -5.02 1.78 -0.28
N VAL A 129 -4.62 2.72 0.58
CA VAL A 129 -3.41 2.62 1.41
C VAL A 129 -3.46 1.41 2.34
N PHE A 130 -4.58 1.23 3.04
CA PHE A 130 -4.76 0.07 3.93
C PHE A 130 -4.66 -1.26 3.15
N ARG A 131 -5.35 -1.37 2.01
CA ARG A 131 -5.24 -2.56 1.15
C ARG A 131 -3.81 -2.82 0.68
N ALA A 132 -3.05 -1.77 0.36
CA ALA A 132 -1.65 -1.91 -0.03
C ALA A 132 -0.77 -2.47 1.10
N LYS A 133 -1.02 -2.06 2.35
CA LYS A 133 -0.37 -2.63 3.53
C LYS A 133 -0.68 -4.13 3.68
N VAL A 134 -1.94 -4.53 3.54
CA VAL A 134 -2.36 -5.95 3.60
C VAL A 134 -1.69 -6.76 2.48
N GLU A 135 -1.66 -6.24 1.28
CA GLU A 135 -1.02 -6.90 0.14
C GLU A 135 0.51 -7.03 0.33
N ALA A 136 1.15 -6.03 0.92
CA ALA A 136 2.57 -6.12 1.27
C ALA A 136 2.83 -7.27 2.25
N ALA A 137 1.98 -7.45 3.27
CA ALA A 137 2.09 -8.57 4.20
C ALA A 137 1.90 -9.92 3.50
N ILE A 138 0.93 -10.04 2.59
CA ILE A 138 0.72 -11.28 1.79
C ILE A 138 1.97 -11.61 0.96
N ARG A 139 2.58 -10.63 0.28
CA ARG A 139 3.81 -10.83 -0.50
C ARG A 139 4.99 -11.30 0.36
N VAL A 140 5.12 -10.77 1.57
CA VAL A 140 6.15 -11.22 2.52
C VAL A 140 5.92 -12.68 2.90
N VAL A 141 4.69 -13.03 3.25
CA VAL A 141 4.32 -14.41 3.61
C VAL A 141 4.53 -15.38 2.44
N GLU A 142 4.20 -14.98 1.21
CA GLU A 142 4.48 -15.79 0.02
C GLU A 142 5.97 -16.11 -0.15
N LYS A 143 6.84 -15.13 0.09
CA LYS A 143 8.30 -15.28 -0.02
C LYS A 143 8.90 -16.13 1.12
N GLU A 144 8.32 -16.05 2.31
CA GLU A 144 8.84 -16.73 3.51
C GLU A 144 8.28 -18.14 3.73
N SER A 145 7.11 -18.41 3.17
CA SER A 145 6.46 -19.72 3.32
C SER A 145 7.07 -20.76 2.40
N ASP A 146 6.99 -22.03 2.83
CA ASP A 146 7.16 -23.15 1.90
C ASP A 146 6.14 -23.03 0.76
N PHE A 147 6.57 -23.33 -0.46
CA PHE A 147 5.73 -23.23 -1.65
C PHE A 147 4.40 -24.00 -1.51
N THR A 148 4.45 -25.21 -0.94
CA THR A 148 3.24 -26.02 -0.75
C THR A 148 2.33 -25.43 0.31
N ASP A 149 2.90 -24.90 1.42
CA ASP A 149 2.12 -24.27 2.49
C ASP A 149 1.38 -23.02 1.96
N PHE A 150 2.08 -22.16 1.21
CA PHE A 150 1.45 -20.98 0.62
C PHE A 150 0.44 -21.34 -0.49
N SER A 151 0.73 -22.36 -1.30
CA SER A 151 -0.23 -22.86 -2.31
C SER A 151 -1.52 -23.34 -1.67
N ILE A 152 -1.46 -24.02 -0.52
CA ILE A 152 -2.66 -24.41 0.25
C ILE A 152 -3.43 -23.16 0.70
N TYR A 153 -2.75 -22.17 1.27
CA TYR A 153 -3.39 -20.91 1.70
C TYR A 153 -4.08 -20.24 0.52
N ARG A 154 -3.38 -20.08 -0.60
CA ARG A 154 -3.91 -19.49 -1.82
C ARG A 154 -5.16 -20.22 -2.31
N MET A 155 -5.09 -21.55 -2.48
CA MET A 155 -6.22 -22.34 -2.96
C MET A 155 -7.42 -22.29 -2.00
N ARG A 156 -7.18 -22.35 -0.69
CA ARG A 156 -8.24 -22.37 0.33
C ARG A 156 -8.88 -21.03 0.57
N VAL A 157 -8.06 -19.99 0.70
CA VAL A 157 -8.49 -18.65 1.13
C VAL A 157 -8.69 -17.73 -0.07
N LEU A 158 -7.67 -17.60 -0.92
CA LEU A 158 -7.74 -16.63 -2.02
C LEU A 158 -8.54 -17.16 -3.22
N ASP A 159 -8.50 -18.47 -3.51
CA ASP A 159 -9.27 -19.07 -4.61
C ASP A 159 -10.61 -19.70 -4.14
N GLY A 160 -10.90 -19.72 -2.83
CA GLY A 160 -12.16 -20.20 -2.26
C GLY A 160 -12.44 -21.70 -2.39
N LYS A 161 -11.41 -22.53 -2.68
CA LYS A 161 -11.59 -23.98 -2.86
C LYS A 161 -11.89 -24.70 -1.55
N SER A 162 -12.64 -25.80 -1.59
CA SER A 162 -12.91 -26.62 -0.42
C SER A 162 -11.66 -27.34 0.09
N GLY A 163 -11.62 -27.70 1.39
CA GLY A 163 -10.51 -28.49 1.95
C GLY A 163 -10.32 -29.82 1.26
N LYS A 164 -11.42 -30.46 0.87
CA LYS A 164 -11.45 -31.73 0.12
C LYS A 164 -10.82 -31.60 -1.27
N ASP A 165 -11.17 -30.51 -2.00
CA ASP A 165 -10.63 -30.27 -3.33
C ASP A 165 -9.12 -29.99 -3.30
N VAL A 166 -8.67 -29.23 -2.30
CA VAL A 166 -7.24 -28.95 -2.10
C VAL A 166 -6.48 -30.23 -1.71
N ALA A 167 -7.05 -31.03 -0.81
CA ALA A 167 -6.47 -32.31 -0.40
C ALA A 167 -6.31 -33.25 -1.60
N ALA A 168 -7.35 -33.36 -2.43
CA ALA A 168 -7.33 -34.16 -3.64
C ALA A 168 -6.30 -33.66 -4.66
N ALA A 169 -6.26 -32.34 -4.90
CA ALA A 169 -5.35 -31.73 -5.86
C ALA A 169 -3.87 -31.87 -5.50
N LEU A 170 -3.55 -31.92 -4.19
CA LEU A 170 -2.18 -31.99 -3.68
C LEU A 170 -1.79 -33.41 -3.20
N GLY A 171 -2.69 -34.41 -3.32
CA GLY A 171 -2.43 -35.75 -2.84
C GLY A 171 -2.21 -35.86 -1.33
N MET A 172 -2.91 -35.03 -0.54
CA MET A 172 -2.76 -34.93 0.92
C MET A 172 -4.06 -35.28 1.64
N SER A 173 -3.97 -35.54 2.95
CA SER A 173 -5.18 -35.66 3.78
C SER A 173 -5.73 -34.28 4.19
N GLU A 174 -7.04 -34.14 4.36
CA GLU A 174 -7.66 -32.88 4.83
C GLU A 174 -7.09 -32.38 6.17
N PRO A 175 -6.79 -33.24 7.18
CA PRO A 175 -6.11 -32.79 8.39
C PRO A 175 -4.72 -32.19 8.14
N THR A 176 -4.00 -32.68 7.12
CA THR A 176 -2.70 -32.13 6.73
C THR A 176 -2.87 -30.74 6.10
N VAL A 177 -3.86 -30.57 5.20
CA VAL A 177 -4.22 -29.29 4.62
C VAL A 177 -4.58 -28.28 5.74
N SER A 178 -5.42 -28.65 6.69
CA SER A 178 -5.83 -27.78 7.81
C SER A 178 -4.66 -27.32 8.67
N ARG A 179 -3.72 -28.21 9.01
CA ARG A 179 -2.52 -27.85 9.81
C ARG A 179 -1.60 -26.89 9.06
N ARG A 180 -1.37 -27.13 7.77
CA ARG A 180 -0.53 -26.26 6.93
C ARG A 180 -1.17 -24.89 6.70
N LEU A 181 -2.50 -24.86 6.48
CA LEU A 181 -3.27 -23.64 6.40
C LEU A 181 -3.14 -22.79 7.68
N ALA A 182 -3.31 -23.41 8.86
CA ALA A 182 -3.17 -22.71 10.14
C ALA A 182 -1.77 -22.08 10.32
N LYS A 183 -0.72 -22.78 9.91
CA LYS A 183 0.65 -22.27 9.95
C LYS A 183 0.84 -21.00 9.12
N VAL A 184 0.32 -20.97 7.88
CA VAL A 184 0.42 -19.79 7.01
C VAL A 184 -0.43 -18.64 7.55
N ARG A 185 -1.63 -18.94 8.07
CA ARG A 185 -2.50 -17.93 8.70
C ARG A 185 -1.85 -17.26 9.89
N GLU A 186 -1.20 -18.02 10.77
CA GLU A 186 -0.45 -17.46 11.91
C GLU A 186 0.70 -16.58 11.44
N LEU A 187 1.47 -17.02 10.44
CA LEU A 187 2.52 -16.21 9.84
C LEU A 187 1.96 -14.91 9.25
N LEU A 188 0.83 -14.98 8.54
CA LEU A 188 0.20 -13.81 7.95
C LEU A 188 -0.28 -12.80 9.00
N ARG A 189 -0.90 -13.25 10.09
CA ARG A 189 -1.27 -12.37 11.20
C ARG A 189 -0.07 -11.63 11.76
N ARG A 190 1.04 -12.34 12.00
CA ARG A 190 2.27 -11.74 12.50
C ARG A 190 2.84 -10.71 11.52
N ARG A 191 2.96 -11.06 10.23
CA ARG A 191 3.48 -10.14 9.20
C ARG A 191 2.56 -8.95 8.96
N LEU A 192 1.26 -9.14 9.11
CA LEU A 192 0.30 -8.06 9.03
C LEU A 192 0.46 -7.05 10.18
N VAL A 193 0.64 -7.53 11.42
CA VAL A 193 0.97 -6.67 12.56
C VAL A 193 2.23 -5.86 12.29
N GLU A 194 3.30 -6.52 11.84
CA GLU A 194 4.58 -5.87 11.55
C GLU A 194 4.43 -4.81 10.44
N THR A 195 3.73 -5.14 9.34
CA THR A 195 3.50 -4.23 8.22
C THR A 195 2.66 -3.01 8.63
N ILE A 196 1.57 -3.25 9.39
CA ILE A 196 0.75 -2.15 9.92
C ILE A 196 1.59 -1.26 10.82
N HIS A 197 2.38 -1.83 11.72
CA HIS A 197 3.26 -1.05 12.59
C HIS A 197 4.33 -0.28 11.83
N THR A 198 4.89 -0.83 10.76
CA THR A 198 5.89 -0.16 9.92
C THR A 198 5.33 1.08 9.23
N TYR A 199 4.11 0.99 8.71
CA TYR A 199 3.49 2.03 7.89
C TYR A 199 2.39 2.84 8.61
N SER A 200 2.29 2.75 9.94
CA SER A 200 1.33 3.53 10.72
C SER A 200 2.04 4.53 11.63
N PHE A 201 1.75 5.80 11.40
CA PHE A 201 2.39 6.93 12.06
C PHE A 201 1.48 7.60 13.09
N THR A 202 0.21 7.21 13.12
CA THR A 202 -0.79 7.72 14.04
C THR A 202 -1.53 6.57 14.73
N PRO A 203 -2.09 6.79 15.94
CA PRO A 203 -2.93 5.78 16.60
C PRO A 203 -4.14 5.36 15.76
N ASP A 204 -4.68 6.28 14.98
CA ASP A 204 -5.82 6.04 14.10
C ASP A 204 -5.49 5.06 12.96
N GLU A 205 -4.26 5.12 12.41
CA GLU A 205 -3.78 4.15 11.42
C GLU A 205 -3.55 2.77 12.03
N LEU A 206 -3.14 2.67 13.30
CA LEU A 206 -2.99 1.39 14.00
C LEU A 206 -4.35 0.69 14.22
N ALA A 207 -5.45 1.44 14.31
CA ALA A 207 -6.80 0.90 14.45
C ALA A 207 -7.46 0.51 13.09
N GLU A 208 -6.80 0.75 11.96
CA GLU A 208 -7.34 0.44 10.63
C GLU A 208 -7.70 -1.05 10.45
N PRO A 209 -6.90 -2.04 10.90
CA PRO A 209 -7.26 -3.44 10.74
C PRO A 209 -8.60 -3.77 11.37
N GLU A 210 -8.83 -3.34 12.59
CA GLU A 210 -10.07 -3.60 13.34
C GLU A 210 -11.28 -2.96 12.65
N ARG A 211 -11.16 -1.72 12.17
CA ARG A 211 -12.21 -1.04 11.39
C ARG A 211 -12.52 -1.72 10.06
N ASN A 212 -11.58 -2.47 9.50
CA ASN A 212 -11.74 -3.24 8.27
C ASN A 212 -12.04 -4.72 8.53
N GLY A 213 -12.49 -5.09 9.74
CA GLY A 213 -12.89 -6.45 10.08
C GLY A 213 -11.75 -7.45 10.27
N ILE A 214 -10.49 -6.96 10.30
CA ILE A 214 -9.32 -7.81 10.49
C ILE A 214 -8.93 -7.83 11.96
N ASN A 215 -9.23 -8.93 12.63
CA ASN A 215 -8.77 -9.14 14.01
C ASN A 215 -7.35 -9.72 14.00
N LEU A 216 -6.40 -8.92 14.48
CA LEU A 216 -4.99 -9.30 14.59
C LEU A 216 -4.66 -10.04 15.91
N ASN A 217 -5.63 -10.13 16.86
CA ASN A 217 -5.40 -10.79 18.13
C ASN A 217 -5.54 -12.32 17.97
N PRO A 218 -4.45 -13.11 18.13
CA PRO A 218 -4.51 -14.56 17.92
C PRO A 218 -5.34 -15.29 18.97
N THR A 219 -5.63 -14.68 20.14
CA THR A 219 -6.39 -15.31 21.23
C THR A 219 -7.90 -15.27 21.02
N ASN A 220 -8.41 -14.36 20.16
CA ASN A 220 -9.82 -14.21 19.82
C ASN A 220 -10.08 -14.51 18.34
N ALA A 221 -9.28 -15.39 17.74
CA ALA A 221 -9.24 -15.57 16.32
C ALA A 221 -10.47 -16.31 15.78
N ASP A 222 -11.42 -15.60 15.20
CA ASP A 222 -12.29 -16.15 14.17
C ASP A 222 -11.48 -16.28 12.87
N ASP A 223 -10.98 -17.49 12.62
CA ASP A 223 -10.19 -17.81 11.44
C ASP A 223 -10.98 -17.64 10.14
N ALA A 224 -12.27 -17.89 10.16
CA ALA A 224 -13.13 -17.77 8.98
C ALA A 224 -13.30 -16.29 8.61
N LEU A 225 -13.61 -15.44 9.58
CA LEU A 225 -13.76 -14.00 9.36
C LEU A 225 -12.44 -13.34 8.91
N PHE A 226 -11.31 -13.77 9.50
CA PHE A 226 -10.00 -13.30 9.08
C PHE A 226 -9.71 -13.65 7.62
N ASP A 227 -9.91 -14.92 7.24
CA ASP A 227 -9.68 -15.39 5.88
C ASP A 227 -10.60 -14.69 4.87
N GLU A 228 -11.88 -14.48 5.20
CA GLU A 228 -12.83 -13.77 4.36
C GLU A 228 -12.41 -12.31 4.13
N SER A 229 -12.01 -11.59 5.18
CA SER A 229 -11.54 -10.21 5.09
C SER A 229 -10.27 -10.10 4.23
N ILE A 230 -9.33 -11.02 4.38
CA ILE A 230 -8.11 -11.07 3.56
C ILE A 230 -8.44 -11.37 2.09
N ALA A 231 -9.33 -12.34 1.83
CA ALA A 231 -9.73 -12.69 0.49
C ALA A 231 -10.45 -11.52 -0.22
N GLU A 232 -11.36 -10.82 0.46
CA GLU A 232 -12.03 -9.65 -0.09
C GLU A 232 -11.05 -8.55 -0.51
N ILE A 233 -10.08 -8.23 0.37
CA ILE A 233 -9.05 -7.25 0.09
C ILE A 233 -8.20 -7.66 -1.10
N TYR A 234 -7.77 -8.92 -1.14
CA TYR A 234 -6.96 -9.47 -2.23
C TYR A 234 -7.69 -9.40 -3.59
N HIS A 235 -8.96 -9.84 -3.65
CA HIS A 235 -9.74 -9.82 -4.88
C HIS A 235 -9.99 -8.41 -5.38
N ARG A 236 -10.31 -7.47 -4.49
CA ARG A 236 -10.50 -6.06 -4.86
C ARG A 236 -9.23 -5.44 -5.46
N GLN A 237 -8.05 -5.78 -4.92
CA GLN A 237 -6.77 -5.34 -5.49
C GLN A 237 -6.48 -5.99 -6.84
N LEU A 238 -6.76 -7.27 -6.99
CA LEU A 238 -6.59 -7.99 -8.26
C LEU A 238 -7.44 -7.37 -9.37
N GLU A 239 -8.71 -7.04 -9.09
CA GLU A 239 -9.59 -6.36 -10.03
C GLU A 239 -9.04 -4.99 -10.46
N LEU A 240 -8.52 -4.20 -9.54
CA LEU A 240 -7.93 -2.90 -9.84
C LEU A 240 -6.73 -3.05 -10.78
N ARG A 241 -5.84 -3.99 -10.53
CA ARG A 241 -4.68 -4.28 -11.39
C ARG A 241 -5.07 -4.75 -12.78
N LEU A 242 -6.11 -5.57 -12.89
CA LEU A 242 -6.61 -6.03 -14.19
C LEU A 242 -7.20 -4.89 -14.99
N ARG A 243 -7.95 -3.97 -14.36
CA ARG A 243 -8.47 -2.76 -15.00
C ARG A 243 -7.36 -1.82 -15.47
N GLU A 244 -6.32 -1.62 -14.65
CA GLU A 244 -5.15 -0.81 -15.03
C GLU A 244 -4.42 -1.39 -16.24
N ARG A 245 -4.24 -2.71 -16.31
CA ARG A 245 -3.64 -3.38 -17.47
C ARG A 245 -4.50 -3.27 -18.73
N ALA A 246 -5.81 -3.40 -18.60
CA ALA A 246 -6.74 -3.27 -19.73
C ALA A 246 -6.81 -1.83 -20.29
N THR A 247 -6.50 -0.82 -19.48
CA THR A 247 -6.46 0.59 -19.93
C THR A 247 -5.10 1.03 -20.46
N ALA A 248 -4.05 0.21 -20.26
CA ALA A 248 -2.68 0.48 -20.69
C ALA A 248 -2.29 -0.21 -22.01
N GLY A 249 -3.13 -1.08 -22.57
CA GLY A 249 -3.01 -1.73 -23.87
C GLY A 249 -3.98 -1.15 -24.89
#